data_a9401dcadfc0924dc34439008d0db2d1
#
_entry.id   a9401dcadfc0924dc34439008d0db2d1
#
_cell.length_a   1.000
_cell.length_b   1.000
_cell.length_c   1.000
_cell.angle_alpha   90.00
_cell.angle_beta   90.00
_cell.angle_gamma   90.00
#
_symmetry.space_group_name_H-M   'P 1'
#
loop_
_entity.id
_entity.type
_entity.pdbx_description
1 polymer ?
#
loop_
_entity_poly.entity_id
_entity_poly.type
_entity_poly.pdbx_seq_one_letter_code
_entity_poly.pdbx_strand_id
1 'polypeptide(L)'
;MGKVKMNIKGRNILIVFGLSALACFALAPFGCQPSKPEPVKTIVIPDGEIDPEVWGKAYPDEYNLWKKTEEPEPPGKSKYKRGFDADRPTYDKLAEYPYMALLFSGWGFGVEYNEPRGHAHMIRDQLAVDASRLKAGGVCLSCKTPYSPRLRKEMGSDYYKLPYNDVLAMIPEKDRNLGVACIDCHDNKDMSLRISRGFTLGEAMNTMGVDPGKLSRQEMRSGVCAQCHVTYSIPKDKEMHSTGLFFPWQGSKWGDITIEHIIKKLRSDDSLREWKQTVTGFKLAFIRHPEFELFSNHSVHWKAGVACADCHMPYTRVGVHKISDHRVMSPLKNDLRACAQCHPEGPDWLKERVIEIQDGTVSLMVRAGYATATTAKLFEAVNKAKEEGKPIDQDLYKMAVDFYEEAFYRCVFIGAENSVGFHNPPEAMRVLGDSIAFAVKSEAFLRQILAKAGIDEPTKVPLDMARYLEDRGGKKLKGEPAIEIKDPMNLQDMF
;
A
#
# COMPACT_ATOMS: atom_id res chain seq x y z
N MET A 1 -49.50 -40.14 28.69
CA MET A 1 -50.15 -41.49 28.61
C MET A 1 -50.48 -41.73 27.18
N GLY A 2 -50.05 -42.86 26.58
CA GLY A 2 -50.39 -43.24 25.21
C GLY A 2 -49.28 -44.00 24.54
N LYS A 3 -49.00 -45.23 24.96
CA LYS A 3 -48.08 -46.18 24.27
C LYS A 3 -48.79 -46.74 23.06
N VAL A 4 -48.24 -46.54 21.85
CA VAL A 4 -48.66 -47.31 20.67
C VAL A 4 -47.64 -48.44 20.48
N LYS A 5 -48.14 -49.66 20.65
CA LYS A 5 -47.43 -50.89 20.29
C LYS A 5 -47.62 -51.13 18.80
N MET A 6 -46.53 -51.22 18.07
CA MET A 6 -46.56 -51.71 16.69
C MET A 6 -46.08 -53.16 16.64
N ASN A 7 -46.96 -53.98 16.15
CA ASN A 7 -46.84 -55.44 16.01
C ASN A 7 -46.20 -55.73 14.66
N ILE A 8 -45.00 -56.31 14.64
CA ILE A 8 -44.32 -56.74 13.41
C ILE A 8 -44.47 -58.25 13.28
N LYS A 9 -45.37 -58.65 12.37
CA LYS A 9 -45.43 -60.05 11.93
C LYS A 9 -44.24 -60.33 11.02
N GLY A 10 -43.49 -61.36 11.38
CA GLY A 10 -42.42 -61.90 10.61
C GLY A 10 -42.90 -62.48 9.25
N ARG A 11 -42.10 -62.21 8.24
CA ARG A 11 -42.12 -62.99 6.99
C ARG A 11 -40.69 -63.22 6.55
N ASN A 12 -40.37 -64.51 6.49
CA ASN A 12 -39.13 -65.10 6.01
C ASN A 12 -38.78 -64.59 4.58
N ILE A 13 -37.59 -64.02 4.46
CA ILE A 13 -36.90 -63.95 3.17
C ILE A 13 -35.61 -64.74 3.34
N LEU A 14 -35.67 -65.94 2.81
CA LEU A 14 -34.53 -66.83 2.71
C LEU A 14 -33.77 -66.52 1.40
N ILE A 15 -32.56 -66.14 1.55
CA ILE A 15 -31.35 -66.50 0.78
C ILE A 15 -31.50 -66.65 -0.75
N VAL A 16 -30.91 -65.67 -1.47
CA VAL A 16 -30.16 -65.86 -2.70
C VAL A 16 -28.89 -64.99 -2.61
N PHE A 17 -27.95 -65.41 -1.80
CA PHE A 17 -26.57 -64.94 -1.85
C PHE A 17 -25.66 -66.14 -2.01
N GLY A 18 -25.38 -66.43 -3.26
CA GLY A 18 -24.46 -67.55 -3.46
C GLY A 18 -24.41 -68.05 -4.89
N LEU A 19 -24.03 -67.18 -5.86
CA LEU A 19 -23.52 -67.68 -7.17
C LEU A 19 -22.96 -66.56 -8.08
N SER A 20 -22.77 -65.32 -7.57
CA SER A 20 -22.18 -64.25 -8.38
C SER A 20 -20.73 -63.92 -7.99
N ALA A 21 -20.13 -64.63 -7.03
CA ALA A 21 -18.78 -64.36 -6.55
C ALA A 21 -17.68 -65.18 -7.24
N LEU A 22 -18.02 -66.08 -8.14
CA LEU A 22 -16.97 -66.93 -8.82
C LEU A 22 -16.70 -66.55 -10.28
N ALA A 23 -17.41 -65.56 -10.86
CA ALA A 23 -17.17 -65.17 -12.27
C ALA A 23 -16.26 -63.96 -12.43
N CYS A 24 -15.90 -63.26 -11.35
CA CYS A 24 -15.03 -62.04 -11.42
C CYS A 24 -13.55 -62.30 -11.18
N PHE A 25 -13.10 -63.55 -10.91
CA PHE A 25 -11.71 -63.86 -10.63
C PHE A 25 -10.90 -64.38 -11.82
N ALA A 26 -11.48 -64.53 -13.01
CA ALA A 26 -10.84 -65.11 -14.18
C ALA A 26 -10.47 -64.13 -15.31
N LEU A 27 -10.65 -62.78 -15.11
CA LEU A 27 -10.33 -61.72 -16.09
C LEU A 27 -9.44 -60.63 -15.54
N ALA A 28 -8.57 -60.89 -14.62
CA ALA A 28 -7.59 -59.96 -14.15
C ALA A 28 -6.13 -60.41 -14.32
N PRO A 29 -5.55 -60.33 -15.52
CA PRO A 29 -4.13 -60.09 -15.62
C PRO A 29 -3.76 -58.83 -16.44
N PHE A 30 -4.66 -57.87 -16.59
CA PHE A 30 -4.23 -56.54 -17.01
C PHE A 30 -4.34 -55.59 -15.80
N GLY A 31 -3.51 -55.89 -14.80
CA GLY A 31 -3.23 -54.95 -13.75
C GLY A 31 -2.62 -53.69 -14.38
N CYS A 32 -3.30 -52.55 -14.28
CA CYS A 32 -2.62 -51.25 -14.33
C CYS A 32 -1.54 -51.30 -13.26
N GLN A 33 -0.32 -51.68 -13.65
CA GLN A 33 0.84 -51.41 -12.81
C GLN A 33 0.86 -49.88 -12.70
N PRO A 34 0.78 -49.30 -11.48
CA PRO A 34 1.05 -47.89 -11.34
C PRO A 34 2.44 -47.69 -11.94
N SER A 35 2.50 -46.90 -13.02
CA SER A 35 3.76 -46.44 -13.56
C SER A 35 4.56 -45.92 -12.38
N LYS A 36 5.78 -46.44 -12.15
CA LYS A 36 6.67 -45.82 -11.16
C LYS A 36 6.68 -44.32 -11.47
N PRO A 37 6.36 -43.49 -10.51
CA PRO A 37 6.42 -42.04 -10.74
C PRO A 37 7.82 -41.77 -11.29
N GLU A 38 7.89 -41.17 -12.48
CA GLU A 38 9.16 -40.68 -13.00
C GLU A 38 9.78 -39.80 -11.91
N PRO A 39 11.11 -39.95 -11.67
CA PRO A 39 11.75 -39.06 -10.70
C PRO A 39 11.51 -37.64 -11.14
N VAL A 40 10.82 -36.88 -10.31
CA VAL A 40 10.57 -35.44 -10.52
C VAL A 40 11.97 -34.83 -10.70
N LYS A 41 12.28 -34.36 -11.90
CA LYS A 41 13.51 -33.60 -12.15
C LYS A 41 13.45 -32.39 -11.28
N THR A 42 14.14 -32.38 -10.17
CA THR A 42 14.27 -31.22 -9.31
C THR A 42 15.05 -30.17 -10.09
N ILE A 43 14.38 -29.18 -10.58
CA ILE A 43 15.02 -28.01 -11.21
C ILE A 43 15.64 -27.20 -10.09
N VAL A 44 16.97 -27.12 -10.09
CA VAL A 44 17.71 -26.34 -9.10
C VAL A 44 17.73 -24.89 -9.57
N ILE A 45 17.24 -23.97 -8.72
CA ILE A 45 17.31 -22.55 -8.95
C ILE A 45 18.66 -22.05 -8.39
N PRO A 46 19.51 -21.40 -9.22
CA PRO A 46 20.81 -20.89 -8.77
C PRO A 46 20.68 -19.88 -7.60
N ASP A 47 21.73 -19.80 -6.79
CA ASP A 47 21.79 -18.78 -5.72
C ASP A 47 21.81 -17.38 -6.34
N GLY A 48 20.93 -16.51 -5.83
CA GLY A 48 20.82 -15.12 -6.31
C GLY A 48 20.18 -14.97 -7.68
N GLU A 49 19.50 -16.01 -8.20
CA GLU A 49 18.79 -15.94 -9.48
C GLU A 49 17.69 -14.88 -9.46
N ILE A 50 17.82 -13.89 -10.34
CA ILE A 50 16.91 -12.76 -10.44
C ILE A 50 15.84 -13.01 -11.52
N ASP A 51 16.17 -13.77 -12.57
CA ASP A 51 15.28 -13.99 -13.71
C ASP A 51 14.08 -14.88 -13.30
N PRO A 52 12.85 -14.32 -13.31
CA PRO A 52 11.66 -15.10 -12.93
C PRO A 52 11.34 -16.25 -13.91
N GLU A 53 11.86 -16.23 -15.14
CA GLU A 53 11.67 -17.36 -16.08
C GLU A 53 12.41 -18.61 -15.62
N VAL A 54 13.55 -18.46 -14.97
CA VAL A 54 14.30 -19.58 -14.39
C VAL A 54 13.50 -20.20 -13.25
N TRP A 55 12.89 -19.38 -12.40
CA TRP A 55 11.97 -19.83 -11.35
C TRP A 55 10.72 -20.50 -11.93
N GLY A 56 10.20 -19.95 -13.03
CA GLY A 56 9.04 -20.48 -13.74
C GLY A 56 9.22 -21.89 -14.31
N LYS A 57 10.46 -22.31 -14.60
CA LYS A 57 10.75 -23.70 -15.00
C LYS A 57 10.49 -24.70 -13.86
N ALA A 58 10.72 -24.27 -12.61
CA ALA A 58 10.48 -25.10 -11.43
C ALA A 58 9.04 -24.94 -10.90
N TYR A 59 8.47 -23.75 -11.00
CA TYR A 59 7.15 -23.36 -10.45
C TYR A 59 6.29 -22.66 -11.52
N PRO A 60 5.86 -23.39 -12.58
CA PRO A 60 5.20 -22.79 -13.73
C PRO A 60 3.84 -22.17 -13.41
N ASP A 61 3.09 -22.74 -12.47
CA ASP A 61 1.76 -22.26 -12.13
C ASP A 61 1.83 -20.90 -11.41
N GLU A 62 2.74 -20.76 -10.44
CA GLU A 62 2.99 -19.53 -9.71
C GLU A 62 3.57 -18.44 -10.62
N TYR A 63 4.52 -18.79 -11.49
CA TYR A 63 5.11 -17.89 -12.46
C TYR A 63 4.05 -17.33 -13.44
N ASN A 64 3.20 -18.21 -13.97
CA ASN A 64 2.14 -17.79 -14.89
C ASN A 64 1.12 -16.86 -14.22
N LEU A 65 0.81 -17.05 -12.93
CA LEU A 65 -0.04 -16.15 -12.18
C LEU A 65 0.67 -14.82 -11.90
N TRP A 66 1.95 -14.84 -11.53
CA TRP A 66 2.75 -13.63 -11.34
C TRP A 66 2.84 -12.82 -12.63
N LYS A 67 3.07 -13.46 -13.77
CA LYS A 67 3.14 -12.81 -15.08
C LYS A 67 1.85 -12.07 -15.45
N LYS A 68 0.69 -12.55 -15.00
CA LYS A 68 -0.59 -11.86 -15.19
C LYS A 68 -0.66 -10.48 -14.53
N THR A 69 0.26 -10.13 -13.63
CA THR A 69 0.36 -8.77 -13.11
C THR A 69 0.83 -7.75 -14.15
N GLU A 70 1.25 -8.19 -15.34
CA GLU A 70 1.51 -7.38 -16.52
C GLU A 70 0.24 -6.98 -17.28
N GLU A 71 -0.83 -7.75 -17.13
CA GLU A 71 -2.07 -7.53 -17.86
C GLU A 71 -2.78 -6.27 -17.35
N PRO A 72 -3.35 -5.45 -18.23
CA PRO A 72 -4.19 -4.34 -17.83
C PRO A 72 -5.37 -4.84 -16.98
N GLU A 73 -5.67 -4.12 -15.92
CA GLU A 73 -6.81 -4.42 -15.09
C GLU A 73 -8.02 -3.58 -15.53
N PRO A 74 -9.15 -4.22 -15.86
CA PRO A 74 -10.33 -3.47 -16.23
C PRO A 74 -10.82 -2.61 -15.06
N PRO A 75 -11.27 -1.37 -15.33
CA PRO A 75 -11.88 -0.52 -14.32
C PRO A 75 -13.18 -1.14 -13.79
N GLY A 76 -13.64 -0.67 -12.65
CA GLY A 76 -15.04 -0.85 -12.25
C GLY A 76 -15.36 -1.85 -11.15
N LYS A 77 -14.41 -2.63 -10.63
CA LYS A 77 -14.68 -3.49 -9.45
C LYS A 77 -14.47 -2.75 -8.13
N SER A 78 -13.70 -1.68 -8.10
CA SER A 78 -13.53 -0.80 -6.95
C SER A 78 -14.09 0.58 -7.26
N LYS A 79 -14.80 1.18 -6.29
CA LYS A 79 -15.34 2.54 -6.43
C LYS A 79 -14.24 3.60 -6.44
N TYR A 80 -13.15 3.39 -5.70
CA TYR A 80 -12.10 4.37 -5.44
C TYR A 80 -10.73 4.00 -6.02
N LYS A 81 -10.52 2.74 -6.40
CA LYS A 81 -9.30 2.24 -7.01
C LYS A 81 -9.66 1.59 -8.33
N ARG A 82 -9.38 2.31 -9.40
CA ARG A 82 -9.89 1.93 -10.71
C ARG A 82 -8.86 1.08 -11.42
N GLY A 83 -8.31 0.48 -11.87
CA GLY A 83 -7.32 -0.23 -12.62
C GLY A 83 -6.38 0.72 -13.36
N PHE A 84 -5.41 0.16 -14.01
CA PHE A 84 -4.44 0.89 -14.80
C PHE A 84 -4.16 0.15 -16.11
N ASP A 85 -3.68 0.86 -17.12
CA ASP A 85 -3.09 0.25 -18.32
C ASP A 85 -1.66 -0.20 -18.05
N ALA A 86 -1.26 -1.34 -18.60
CA ALA A 86 0.12 -1.82 -18.53
C ALA A 86 1.12 -0.82 -19.11
N ASP A 87 0.69 -0.06 -20.11
CA ASP A 87 1.55 0.89 -20.84
C ASP A 87 1.57 2.29 -20.24
N ARG A 88 0.56 2.67 -19.46
CA ARG A 88 0.43 4.00 -18.86
C ARG A 88 -0.48 4.02 -17.66
N PRO A 89 -0.24 4.91 -16.69
CA PRO A 89 -1.23 5.21 -15.65
C PRO A 89 -2.47 5.84 -16.29
N THR A 90 -3.65 5.38 -15.91
CA THR A 90 -4.92 5.87 -16.45
C THR A 90 -5.53 6.99 -15.62
N TYR A 91 -5.17 7.08 -14.34
CA TYR A 91 -5.81 7.99 -13.39
C TYR A 91 -4.82 8.89 -12.69
N ASP A 92 -5.17 10.17 -12.64
CA ASP A 92 -4.44 11.21 -11.95
C ASP A 92 -5.05 11.42 -10.55
N LYS A 93 -4.37 10.93 -9.52
CA LYS A 93 -4.82 11.04 -8.14
C LYS A 93 -4.96 12.50 -7.67
N LEU A 94 -4.17 13.42 -8.21
CA LEU A 94 -4.27 14.84 -7.88
C LEU A 94 -5.53 15.49 -8.46
N ALA A 95 -6.01 15.02 -9.61
CA ALA A 95 -7.28 15.48 -10.15
C ALA A 95 -8.48 14.82 -9.45
N GLU A 96 -8.33 13.58 -8.97
CA GLU A 96 -9.36 12.91 -8.16
C GLU A 96 -9.50 13.55 -6.77
N TYR A 97 -8.38 13.97 -6.16
CA TYR A 97 -8.33 14.61 -4.85
C TYR A 97 -7.56 15.95 -4.94
N PRO A 98 -8.18 17.00 -5.45
CA PRO A 98 -7.49 18.26 -5.78
C PRO A 98 -6.73 18.90 -4.63
N TYR A 99 -7.22 18.79 -3.40
CA TYR A 99 -6.52 19.29 -2.21
C TYR A 99 -5.11 18.71 -2.06
N MET A 100 -4.83 17.50 -2.59
CA MET A 100 -3.49 16.91 -2.56
C MET A 100 -2.49 17.71 -3.40
N ALA A 101 -2.91 18.29 -4.53
CA ALA A 101 -2.04 19.13 -5.35
C ALA A 101 -1.56 20.37 -4.58
N LEU A 102 -2.46 21.00 -3.81
CA LEU A 102 -2.11 22.10 -2.91
C LEU A 102 -1.21 21.63 -1.76
N LEU A 103 -1.60 20.56 -1.07
CA LEU A 103 -0.86 20.04 0.09
C LEU A 103 0.53 19.50 -0.26
N PHE A 104 0.74 19.07 -1.50
CA PHE A 104 2.04 18.57 -1.97
C PHE A 104 2.80 19.61 -2.81
N SER A 105 2.36 20.87 -2.79
CA SER A 105 3.01 21.95 -3.53
C SER A 105 4.50 22.08 -3.16
N GLY A 106 5.35 22.19 -4.19
CA GLY A 106 6.81 22.18 -4.04
C GLY A 106 7.44 20.77 -3.94
N TRP A 107 6.63 19.71 -3.97
CA TRP A 107 7.08 18.32 -3.95
C TRP A 107 6.76 17.61 -5.28
N GLY A 108 7.59 16.66 -5.69
CA GLY A 108 7.35 15.91 -6.92
C GLY A 108 6.01 15.18 -6.99
N PHE A 109 5.46 14.77 -5.85
CA PHE A 109 4.12 14.19 -5.78
C PHE A 109 2.99 15.23 -5.97
N GLY A 110 3.25 16.51 -5.83
CA GLY A 110 2.33 17.58 -6.23
C GLY A 110 2.29 17.82 -7.74
N VAL A 111 3.29 17.30 -8.48
CA VAL A 111 3.34 17.33 -9.94
C VAL A 111 2.71 16.09 -10.55
N GLU A 112 3.08 14.92 -10.04
CA GLU A 112 2.65 13.62 -10.55
C GLU A 112 2.38 12.64 -9.43
N TYR A 113 1.11 12.18 -9.31
CA TYR A 113 0.72 11.13 -8.36
C TYR A 113 -0.26 10.16 -9.03
N ASN A 114 0.25 8.98 -9.39
CA ASN A 114 -0.46 7.96 -10.15
C ASN A 114 -0.80 6.75 -9.28
N GLU A 115 -1.81 5.99 -9.70
CA GLU A 115 -2.05 4.66 -9.16
C GLU A 115 -0.88 3.71 -9.48
N PRO A 116 -0.50 2.84 -8.54
CA PRO A 116 0.58 1.87 -8.76
C PRO A 116 0.15 0.75 -9.70
N ARG A 117 1.10 0.22 -10.47
CA ARG A 117 0.92 -0.95 -11.32
C ARG A 117 1.21 -2.25 -10.58
N GLY A 118 0.84 -3.40 -11.18
CA GLY A 118 1.14 -4.73 -10.66
C GLY A 118 2.65 -5.01 -10.55
N HIS A 119 3.01 -6.04 -9.81
CA HIS A 119 4.39 -6.31 -9.40
C HIS A 119 5.37 -6.43 -10.57
N ALA A 120 5.02 -7.12 -11.64
CA ALA A 120 5.89 -7.26 -12.82
C ALA A 120 6.18 -5.93 -13.53
N HIS A 121 5.25 -4.96 -13.47
CA HIS A 121 5.39 -3.63 -14.09
C HIS A 121 5.87 -2.54 -13.17
N MET A 122 6.06 -2.82 -11.90
CA MET A 122 6.27 -1.83 -10.86
C MET A 122 7.42 -0.86 -11.14
N ILE A 123 8.50 -1.32 -11.78
CA ILE A 123 9.64 -0.48 -12.14
C ILE A 123 9.31 0.48 -13.29
N ARG A 124 8.41 0.15 -14.19
CA ARG A 124 8.06 1.02 -15.34
C ARG A 124 7.56 2.40 -14.89
N ASP A 125 6.84 2.45 -13.77
CA ASP A 125 6.41 3.73 -13.20
C ASP A 125 7.57 4.60 -12.76
N GLN A 126 8.73 3.99 -12.46
CA GLN A 126 9.94 4.69 -12.10
C GLN A 126 10.79 5.08 -13.32
N LEU A 127 10.69 4.35 -14.44
CA LEU A 127 11.38 4.70 -15.68
C LEU A 127 10.77 5.95 -16.34
N ALA A 128 9.51 6.22 -16.09
CA ALA A 128 8.74 7.26 -16.73
C ALA A 128 8.27 8.37 -15.77
N VAL A 129 8.85 8.47 -14.56
CA VAL A 129 8.49 9.54 -13.61
C VAL A 129 8.88 10.92 -14.11
N ASP A 130 8.15 11.94 -13.66
CA ASP A 130 8.50 13.33 -13.90
C ASP A 130 9.89 13.69 -13.35
N ALA A 131 10.60 14.60 -14.02
CA ALA A 131 11.93 15.04 -13.64
C ALA A 131 12.02 15.57 -12.20
N SER A 132 10.95 16.18 -11.68
CA SER A 132 10.85 16.65 -10.30
C SER A 132 11.00 15.53 -9.25
N ARG A 133 10.75 14.26 -9.64
CA ARG A 133 10.85 13.09 -8.78
C ARG A 133 12.19 12.37 -8.84
N LEU A 134 13.09 12.72 -9.76
CA LEU A 134 14.38 12.04 -9.96
C LEU A 134 15.42 12.33 -8.87
N LYS A 135 15.15 13.25 -7.96
CA LYS A 135 16.09 13.68 -6.89
C LYS A 135 16.27 12.67 -5.75
N ALA A 136 15.59 11.55 -5.79
CA ALA A 136 15.60 10.56 -4.70
C ALA A 136 16.70 9.50 -4.81
N GLY A 137 17.59 9.56 -5.82
CA GLY A 137 18.61 8.53 -6.05
C GLY A 137 18.00 7.13 -6.18
N GLY A 138 18.69 6.11 -5.66
CA GLY A 138 18.20 4.73 -5.66
C GLY A 138 17.05 4.43 -4.68
N VAL A 139 16.65 5.42 -3.84
CA VAL A 139 15.61 5.21 -2.84
C VAL A 139 14.33 4.65 -3.47
N CYS A 140 13.86 5.27 -4.56
CA CYS A 140 12.65 4.84 -5.26
C CYS A 140 12.77 3.44 -5.87
N LEU A 141 13.98 3.00 -6.22
CA LEU A 141 14.24 1.65 -6.74
C LEU A 141 14.19 0.57 -5.66
N SER A 142 14.38 0.94 -4.38
CA SER A 142 14.47 -0.02 -3.27
C SER A 142 13.28 -0.98 -3.17
N CYS A 143 12.10 -0.54 -3.58
CA CYS A 143 10.87 -1.34 -3.57
C CYS A 143 10.38 -1.74 -4.97
N LYS A 144 11.17 -1.49 -6.04
CA LYS A 144 10.68 -1.58 -7.42
C LYS A 144 11.40 -2.61 -8.29
N THR A 145 12.56 -3.09 -7.87
CA THR A 145 13.38 -4.03 -8.64
C THR A 145 14.07 -5.05 -7.74
N PRO A 146 14.23 -6.30 -8.19
CA PRO A 146 14.98 -7.33 -7.46
C PRO A 146 16.49 -7.04 -7.41
N TYR A 147 16.97 -6.07 -8.16
CA TYR A 147 18.37 -5.63 -8.14
C TYR A 147 18.73 -4.80 -6.91
N SER A 148 17.75 -4.23 -6.21
CA SER A 148 17.98 -3.30 -5.10
C SER A 148 18.90 -3.82 -3.99
N PRO A 149 18.76 -5.06 -3.48
CA PRO A 149 19.65 -5.57 -2.44
C PRO A 149 21.09 -5.67 -2.90
N ARG A 150 21.31 -6.09 -4.16
CA ARG A 150 22.63 -6.20 -4.76
C ARG A 150 23.25 -4.82 -4.97
N LEU A 151 22.55 -3.90 -5.61
CA LEU A 151 23.00 -2.53 -5.85
C LEU A 151 23.35 -1.82 -4.55
N ARG A 152 22.48 -1.94 -3.53
CA ARG A 152 22.77 -1.35 -2.21
C ARG A 152 24.04 -1.91 -1.57
N LYS A 153 24.28 -3.21 -1.72
CA LYS A 153 25.51 -3.86 -1.22
C LYS A 153 26.74 -3.41 -1.97
N GLU A 154 26.68 -3.33 -3.29
CA GLU A 154 27.82 -2.97 -4.17
C GLU A 154 28.16 -1.48 -4.08
N MET A 155 27.16 -0.60 -4.07
CA MET A 155 27.32 0.85 -4.11
C MET A 155 27.45 1.50 -2.72
N GLY A 156 27.08 0.80 -1.65
CA GLY A 156 27.09 1.38 -0.30
C GLY A 156 26.19 2.62 -0.20
N SER A 157 26.73 3.72 0.35
CA SER A 157 25.98 4.98 0.50
C SER A 157 25.64 5.64 -0.83
N ASP A 158 26.42 5.39 -1.88
CA ASP A 158 26.25 6.03 -3.19
C ASP A 158 24.96 5.58 -3.87
N TYR A 159 24.43 4.41 -3.50
CA TYR A 159 23.08 3.98 -3.91
C TYR A 159 22.00 5.03 -3.66
N TYR A 160 22.11 5.80 -2.58
CA TYR A 160 21.14 6.84 -2.25
C TYR A 160 21.51 8.23 -2.78
N LYS A 161 22.82 8.51 -2.92
CA LYS A 161 23.34 9.85 -3.20
C LYS A 161 23.47 10.16 -4.68
N LEU A 162 23.83 9.16 -5.49
CA LEU A 162 23.98 9.35 -6.93
C LEU A 162 22.67 9.74 -7.59
N PRO A 163 22.72 10.46 -8.74
CA PRO A 163 21.54 10.74 -9.53
C PRO A 163 20.78 9.45 -9.87
N TYR A 164 19.46 9.53 -9.85
CA TYR A 164 18.57 8.39 -10.10
C TYR A 164 18.94 7.60 -11.36
N ASN A 165 19.20 8.32 -12.46
CA ASN A 165 19.50 7.68 -13.74
C ASN A 165 20.84 6.92 -13.72
N ASP A 166 21.81 7.35 -12.90
CA ASP A 166 23.09 6.66 -12.76
C ASP A 166 22.92 5.34 -12.00
N VAL A 167 22.09 5.34 -10.94
CA VAL A 167 21.76 4.11 -10.23
C VAL A 167 20.96 3.16 -11.12
N LEU A 168 20.01 3.67 -11.89
CA LEU A 168 19.22 2.87 -12.84
C LEU A 168 20.10 2.26 -13.93
N ALA A 169 21.12 2.97 -14.40
CA ALA A 169 22.04 2.49 -15.43
C ALA A 169 22.87 1.27 -14.98
N MET A 170 23.00 1.05 -13.67
CA MET A 170 23.66 -0.13 -13.10
C MET A 170 22.83 -1.43 -13.25
N ILE A 171 21.54 -1.31 -13.56
CA ILE A 171 20.69 -2.47 -13.89
C ILE A 171 20.96 -2.86 -15.35
N PRO A 172 21.24 -4.16 -15.65
CA PRO A 172 21.41 -4.61 -17.03
C PRO A 172 20.22 -4.20 -17.90
N GLU A 173 20.49 -3.74 -19.12
CA GLU A 173 19.46 -3.19 -20.01
C GLU A 173 18.28 -4.12 -20.23
N LYS A 174 18.55 -5.42 -20.40
CA LYS A 174 17.51 -6.44 -20.56
C LYS A 174 16.56 -6.55 -19.36
N ASP A 175 17.02 -6.19 -18.16
CA ASP A 175 16.30 -6.36 -16.90
C ASP A 175 15.74 -5.02 -16.34
N ARG A 176 15.94 -3.90 -17.05
CA ARG A 176 15.44 -2.58 -16.61
C ARG A 176 13.92 -2.48 -16.52
N ASN A 177 13.20 -3.41 -17.17
CA ASN A 177 11.74 -3.51 -17.07
C ASN A 177 11.27 -4.53 -16.03
N LEU A 178 12.19 -5.21 -15.35
CA LEU A 178 11.86 -6.25 -14.38
C LEU A 178 11.46 -5.62 -13.05
N GLY A 179 10.18 -5.75 -12.70
CA GLY A 179 9.63 -5.36 -11.40
C GLY A 179 9.90 -6.40 -10.31
N VAL A 180 9.11 -6.39 -9.25
CA VAL A 180 9.23 -7.32 -8.13
C VAL A 180 9.09 -8.77 -8.63
N ALA A 181 10.06 -9.61 -8.28
CA ALA A 181 10.22 -10.99 -8.79
C ALA A 181 10.24 -12.03 -7.65
N CYS A 182 10.31 -13.30 -8.01
CA CYS A 182 10.27 -14.42 -7.07
C CYS A 182 11.29 -14.28 -5.92
N ILE A 183 12.53 -13.90 -6.25
CA ILE A 183 13.63 -13.72 -5.29
C ILE A 183 13.35 -12.66 -4.22
N ASP A 184 12.46 -11.72 -4.48
CA ASP A 184 12.11 -10.68 -3.51
C ASP A 184 11.35 -11.22 -2.30
N CYS A 185 10.66 -12.36 -2.48
CA CYS A 185 9.83 -12.97 -1.45
C CYS A 185 10.31 -14.36 -1.03
N HIS A 186 11.00 -15.11 -1.91
CA HIS A 186 11.33 -16.52 -1.71
C HIS A 186 12.84 -16.80 -1.65
N ASP A 187 13.21 -17.78 -0.82
CA ASP A 187 14.53 -18.39 -0.89
C ASP A 187 14.53 -19.42 -2.04
N ASN A 188 15.62 -19.46 -2.83
CA ASN A 188 15.73 -20.34 -3.98
C ASN A 188 15.90 -21.83 -3.62
N LYS A 189 16.28 -22.15 -2.37
CA LYS A 189 16.58 -23.51 -1.96
C LYS A 189 15.34 -24.32 -1.64
N ASP A 190 14.38 -23.70 -0.97
CA ASP A 190 13.21 -24.40 -0.43
C ASP A 190 11.89 -23.64 -0.59
N MET A 191 11.92 -22.51 -1.31
CA MET A 191 10.76 -21.62 -1.50
C MET A 191 10.19 -21.03 -0.21
N SER A 192 10.92 -21.11 0.91
CA SER A 192 10.52 -20.43 2.12
C SER A 192 10.43 -18.91 1.89
N LEU A 193 9.51 -18.26 2.59
CA LEU A 193 9.41 -16.81 2.55
C LEU A 193 10.58 -16.18 3.30
N ARG A 194 11.13 -15.09 2.74
CA ARG A 194 12.22 -14.36 3.36
C ARG A 194 12.09 -12.85 3.17
N ILE A 195 12.67 -12.08 4.08
CA ILE A 195 12.86 -10.65 3.91
C ILE A 195 14.17 -10.44 3.15
N SER A 196 14.05 -10.10 1.86
CA SER A 196 15.20 -9.86 0.98
C SER A 196 15.84 -8.50 1.21
N ARG A 197 15.07 -7.53 1.72
CA ARG A 197 15.52 -6.15 1.96
C ARG A 197 15.92 -5.93 3.42
N GLY A 198 17.00 -6.63 3.84
CA GLY A 198 17.58 -6.47 5.17
C GLY A 198 18.02 -5.03 5.46
N PHE A 199 18.38 -4.28 4.41
CA PHE A 199 18.85 -2.89 4.50
C PHE A 199 17.72 -1.85 4.72
N THR A 200 16.46 -2.28 4.79
CA THR A 200 15.29 -1.44 5.07
C THR A 200 14.44 -2.09 6.17
N LEU A 201 13.50 -2.97 5.81
CA LEU A 201 12.62 -3.62 6.78
C LEU A 201 13.41 -4.41 7.85
N GLY A 202 14.44 -5.15 7.45
CA GLY A 202 15.25 -5.91 8.40
C GLY A 202 15.89 -5.01 9.47
N GLU A 203 16.48 -3.89 9.07
CA GLU A 203 17.05 -2.91 10.01
C GLU A 203 15.95 -2.29 10.91
N ALA A 204 14.81 -1.92 10.35
CA ALA A 204 13.69 -1.37 11.13
C ALA A 204 13.17 -2.35 12.17
N MET A 205 13.01 -3.63 11.82
CA MET A 205 12.60 -4.69 12.74
C MET A 205 13.62 -4.90 13.87
N ASN A 206 14.89 -4.93 13.54
CA ASN A 206 15.96 -5.07 14.54
C ASN A 206 15.94 -3.91 15.56
N THR A 207 15.66 -2.67 15.13
CA THR A 207 15.51 -1.52 16.05
C THR A 207 14.31 -1.66 16.98
N MET A 208 13.32 -2.46 16.61
CA MET A 208 12.15 -2.79 17.42
C MET A 208 12.35 -4.05 18.27
N GLY A 209 13.55 -4.66 18.24
CA GLY A 209 13.85 -5.91 18.93
C GLY A 209 13.25 -7.17 18.31
N VAL A 210 12.83 -7.09 17.04
CA VAL A 210 12.28 -8.21 16.27
C VAL A 210 13.33 -8.75 15.32
N ASP A 211 13.65 -10.04 15.46
CA ASP A 211 14.56 -10.73 14.53
C ASP A 211 13.75 -11.23 13.32
N PRO A 212 14.02 -10.70 12.11
CA PRO A 212 13.30 -11.12 10.90
C PRO A 212 13.39 -12.63 10.62
N GLY A 213 14.49 -13.27 11.04
CA GLY A 213 14.72 -14.70 10.84
C GLY A 213 13.91 -15.62 11.79
N LYS A 214 13.26 -15.02 12.79
CA LYS A 214 12.45 -15.75 13.78
C LYS A 214 10.94 -15.57 13.62
N LEU A 215 10.51 -14.85 12.59
CA LEU A 215 9.09 -14.72 12.27
C LEU A 215 8.50 -16.10 11.98
N SER A 216 7.32 -16.37 12.54
CA SER A 216 6.53 -17.53 12.15
C SER A 216 6.16 -17.45 10.66
N ARG A 217 5.80 -18.61 10.08
CA ARG A 217 5.33 -18.63 8.68
C ARG A 217 4.18 -17.66 8.43
N GLN A 218 3.25 -17.51 9.36
CA GLN A 218 2.11 -16.61 9.22
C GLN A 218 2.53 -15.15 9.31
N GLU A 219 3.41 -14.77 10.23
CA GLU A 219 3.97 -13.43 10.29
C GLU A 219 4.77 -13.09 9.05
N MET A 220 5.54 -14.04 8.51
CA MET A 220 6.30 -13.86 7.28
C MET A 220 5.40 -13.60 6.06
N ARG A 221 4.16 -14.13 6.04
CA ARG A 221 3.15 -13.86 4.99
C ARG A 221 2.65 -12.40 4.99
N SER A 222 2.93 -11.65 6.06
CA SER A 222 2.81 -10.17 6.09
C SER A 222 4.17 -9.50 5.94
N GLY A 223 5.23 -10.04 6.53
CA GLY A 223 6.57 -9.48 6.52
C GLY A 223 7.13 -9.25 5.11
N VAL A 224 6.93 -10.20 4.19
CA VAL A 224 7.38 -10.04 2.79
C VAL A 224 6.68 -8.89 2.07
N CYS A 225 5.45 -8.56 2.44
CA CYS A 225 4.73 -7.40 1.90
C CYS A 225 5.22 -6.09 2.53
N ALA A 226 5.46 -6.11 3.84
CA ALA A 226 5.95 -4.98 4.62
C ALA A 226 7.34 -4.48 4.20
N GLN A 227 8.08 -5.21 3.36
CA GLN A 227 9.33 -4.72 2.77
C GLN A 227 9.13 -3.46 1.90
N CYS A 228 7.93 -3.29 1.34
CA CYS A 228 7.61 -2.24 0.38
C CYS A 228 6.30 -1.51 0.72
N HIS A 229 5.32 -2.19 1.33
CA HIS A 229 4.02 -1.63 1.71
C HIS A 229 4.07 -1.07 3.13
N VAL A 230 4.94 -0.10 3.32
CA VAL A 230 5.21 0.60 4.59
C VAL A 230 5.56 2.05 4.33
N THR A 231 5.35 2.88 5.33
CA THR A 231 5.84 4.26 5.24
C THR A 231 7.34 4.32 5.40
N TYR A 232 7.95 5.20 4.61
CA TYR A 232 9.36 5.53 4.73
C TYR A 232 9.59 7.01 4.50
N SER A 233 10.66 7.52 5.07
CA SER A 233 11.20 8.85 4.83
C SER A 233 12.53 8.76 4.11
N ILE A 234 12.88 9.83 3.42
CA ILE A 234 14.14 9.97 2.68
C ILE A 234 14.99 11.02 3.42
N PRO A 235 15.86 10.59 4.34
CA PRO A 235 16.72 11.54 5.05
C PRO A 235 17.54 12.39 4.07
N LYS A 236 17.68 13.67 4.38
CA LYS A 236 18.36 14.67 3.56
C LYS A 236 19.57 15.24 4.26
N ASP A 237 20.65 15.47 3.52
CA ASP A 237 21.75 16.31 3.98
C ASP A 237 21.40 17.82 3.91
N LYS A 238 22.38 18.66 4.22
CA LYS A 238 22.20 20.13 4.21
C LYS A 238 21.92 20.66 2.81
N GLU A 239 22.43 20.01 1.79
CA GLU A 239 22.27 20.32 0.38
C GLU A 239 21.00 19.69 -0.23
N MET A 240 20.18 19.01 0.61
CA MET A 240 18.95 18.30 0.22
C MET A 240 19.16 17.08 -0.68
N HIS A 241 20.37 16.48 -0.68
CA HIS A 241 20.57 15.17 -1.30
C HIS A 241 20.01 14.05 -0.41
N SER A 242 19.62 12.95 -1.04
CA SER A 242 19.16 11.76 -0.32
C SER A 242 20.34 11.05 0.33
N THR A 243 20.23 10.70 1.61
CA THR A 243 21.29 9.99 2.35
C THR A 243 20.90 8.58 2.76
N GLY A 244 19.63 8.23 2.62
CA GLY A 244 19.13 6.91 3.02
C GLY A 244 17.68 6.70 2.69
N LEU A 245 17.18 5.55 3.14
CA LEU A 245 15.79 5.20 3.26
C LEU A 245 15.56 4.80 4.72
N PHE A 246 14.61 5.43 5.37
CA PHE A 246 14.38 5.28 6.80
C PHE A 246 12.91 4.94 7.09
N PHE A 247 12.69 3.89 7.87
CA PHE A 247 11.35 3.54 8.36
C PHE A 247 11.14 4.20 9.72
N PRO A 248 10.17 5.14 9.87
CA PRO A 248 10.00 5.92 11.09
C PRO A 248 9.25 5.17 12.19
N TRP A 249 9.66 3.93 12.46
CA TRP A 249 9.05 3.01 13.44
C TRP A 249 9.78 2.95 14.77
N GLN A 250 10.88 3.65 14.92
CA GLN A 250 11.65 3.65 16.16
C GLN A 250 10.77 4.07 17.35
N GLY A 251 10.80 3.26 18.39
CA GLY A 251 9.93 3.41 19.58
C GLY A 251 8.57 2.77 19.47
N SER A 252 8.22 2.19 18.33
CA SER A 252 7.02 1.35 18.16
C SER A 252 7.29 -0.10 18.58
N LYS A 253 6.22 -0.89 18.72
CA LYS A 253 6.28 -2.35 18.85
C LYS A 253 5.77 -3.00 17.57
N TRP A 254 6.23 -4.19 17.29
CA TRP A 254 5.70 -4.99 16.20
C TRP A 254 4.20 -5.27 16.42
N GLY A 255 3.37 -4.92 15.45
CA GLY A 255 1.91 -5.03 15.56
C GLY A 255 1.24 -3.90 16.37
N ASP A 256 1.99 -2.83 16.70
CA ASP A 256 1.49 -1.65 17.43
C ASP A 256 2.22 -0.40 16.90
N ILE A 257 2.20 -0.22 15.58
CA ILE A 257 2.82 0.92 14.90
C ILE A 257 1.77 1.99 14.69
N THR A 258 1.81 3.06 15.49
CA THR A 258 0.81 4.13 15.45
C THR A 258 1.29 5.34 14.68
N ILE A 259 0.36 6.14 14.14
CA ILE A 259 0.68 7.42 13.49
C ILE A 259 1.33 8.40 14.48
N GLU A 260 1.00 8.34 15.76
CA GLU A 260 1.59 9.17 16.80
C GLU A 260 3.10 8.90 16.97
N HIS A 261 3.50 7.63 16.96
CA HIS A 261 4.92 7.25 16.98
C HIS A 261 5.64 7.77 15.73
N ILE A 262 5.03 7.60 14.56
CA ILE A 262 5.57 8.06 13.28
C ILE A 262 5.76 9.57 13.30
N ILE A 263 4.73 10.36 13.67
CA ILE A 263 4.81 11.82 13.74
C ILE A 263 5.89 12.27 14.72
N LYS A 264 5.93 11.68 15.91
CA LYS A 264 6.95 11.98 16.92
C LYS A 264 8.35 11.78 16.34
N LYS A 265 8.58 10.69 15.59
CA LYS A 265 9.86 10.41 14.97
C LYS A 265 10.19 11.40 13.86
N LEU A 266 9.25 11.67 12.96
CA LEU A 266 9.41 12.62 11.86
C LEU A 266 9.74 14.05 12.35
N ARG A 267 9.21 14.45 13.50
CA ARG A 267 9.42 15.77 14.10
C ARG A 267 10.72 15.85 14.91
N SER A 268 11.27 14.72 15.36
CA SER A 268 12.47 14.69 16.21
C SER A 268 13.76 14.85 15.44
N ASP A 269 13.74 14.81 14.10
CA ASP A 269 14.94 14.82 13.26
C ASP A 269 14.67 15.62 11.97
N ASP A 270 15.29 16.80 11.87
CA ASP A 270 15.10 17.69 10.72
C ASP A 270 15.59 17.10 9.40
N SER A 271 16.50 16.11 9.43
CA SER A 271 16.93 15.41 8.21
C SER A 271 15.81 14.64 7.54
N LEU A 272 14.74 14.29 8.29
CA LEU A 272 13.54 13.60 7.78
C LEU A 272 12.55 14.55 7.08
N ARG A 273 12.80 15.87 7.12
CA ARG A 273 12.00 16.87 6.41
C ARG A 273 12.46 16.99 4.96
N GLU A 274 11.73 16.37 4.06
CA GLU A 274 12.17 16.05 2.70
C GLU A 274 12.05 17.19 1.70
N TRP A 275 11.10 18.13 1.92
CA TRP A 275 10.88 19.27 1.02
C TRP A 275 10.30 20.47 1.75
N LYS A 276 10.42 21.64 1.13
CA LYS A 276 9.72 22.85 1.55
C LYS A 276 8.35 22.92 0.85
N GLN A 277 7.28 22.88 1.62
CA GLN A 277 5.93 23.09 1.11
C GLN A 277 5.77 24.56 0.70
N THR A 278 5.45 24.81 -0.56
CA THR A 278 5.47 26.21 -1.07
C THR A 278 4.37 27.07 -0.47
N VAL A 279 3.21 26.52 -0.23
CA VAL A 279 2.06 27.24 0.32
C VAL A 279 2.28 27.67 1.79
N THR A 280 2.87 26.83 2.62
CA THR A 280 3.11 27.14 4.04
C THR A 280 4.48 27.77 4.32
N GLY A 281 5.44 27.56 3.42
CA GLY A 281 6.78 28.12 3.54
C GLY A 281 7.74 27.36 4.46
N PHE A 282 7.36 26.24 5.06
CA PHE A 282 8.24 25.44 5.91
C PHE A 282 8.44 24.01 5.40
N LYS A 283 9.44 23.30 5.95
CA LYS A 283 9.79 21.93 5.53
C LYS A 283 8.88 20.90 6.21
N LEU A 284 8.52 19.87 5.46
CA LEU A 284 7.73 18.72 5.91
C LEU A 284 8.39 17.39 5.55
N ALA A 285 8.10 16.35 6.31
CA ALA A 285 8.30 14.97 5.92
C ALA A 285 7.15 14.47 5.06
N PHE A 286 7.31 13.31 4.42
CA PHE A 286 6.25 12.70 3.62
C PHE A 286 5.98 11.27 4.06
N ILE A 287 4.72 10.89 4.09
CA ILE A 287 4.25 9.54 4.42
C ILE A 287 3.81 8.85 3.14
N ARG A 288 4.26 7.62 2.93
CA ARG A 288 4.00 6.79 1.74
C ARG A 288 3.59 5.40 2.16
N HIS A 289 2.61 4.82 1.49
CA HIS A 289 2.29 3.39 1.55
C HIS A 289 2.19 2.78 2.98
N PRO A 290 1.42 3.37 3.92
CA PRO A 290 1.37 2.87 5.31
C PRO A 290 0.39 1.70 5.50
N GLU A 291 0.32 0.80 4.52
CA GLU A 291 -0.62 -0.33 4.53
C GLU A 291 -0.35 -1.28 5.70
N PHE A 292 0.94 -1.62 5.92
CA PHE A 292 1.31 -2.51 7.00
C PHE A 292 1.06 -1.88 8.37
N GLU A 293 1.39 -0.60 8.55
CA GLU A 293 1.18 0.12 9.80
C GLU A 293 -0.31 0.19 10.16
N LEU A 294 -1.15 0.57 9.22
CA LEU A 294 -2.58 0.64 9.47
C LEU A 294 -3.17 -0.74 9.76
N PHE A 295 -2.78 -1.76 8.99
CA PHE A 295 -3.27 -3.13 9.16
C PHE A 295 -2.81 -3.75 10.48
N SER A 296 -1.52 -3.63 10.81
CA SER A 296 -0.93 -4.27 12.00
C SER A 296 -1.30 -3.57 13.32
N ASN A 297 -1.73 -2.30 13.26
CA ASN A 297 -2.14 -1.55 14.44
C ASN A 297 -3.50 -2.02 14.95
N HIS A 298 -3.51 -3.20 15.58
CA HIS A 298 -4.67 -3.77 16.26
C HIS A 298 -5.95 -3.94 15.41
N SER A 299 -5.85 -4.01 14.07
CA SER A 299 -7.03 -4.29 13.25
C SER A 299 -7.67 -5.62 13.62
N VAL A 300 -8.95 -5.78 13.32
CA VAL A 300 -9.69 -7.03 13.62
C VAL A 300 -9.06 -8.24 12.95
N HIS A 301 -8.63 -8.09 11.70
CA HIS A 301 -8.01 -9.17 10.95
C HIS A 301 -6.59 -9.50 11.47
N TRP A 302 -5.79 -8.49 11.83
CA TRP A 302 -4.50 -8.71 12.48
C TRP A 302 -4.64 -9.48 13.80
N LYS A 303 -5.57 -9.07 14.66
CA LYS A 303 -5.87 -9.76 15.92
C LYS A 303 -6.38 -11.19 15.74
N ALA A 304 -7.04 -11.45 14.63
CA ALA A 304 -7.49 -12.80 14.24
C ALA A 304 -6.37 -13.66 13.62
N GLY A 305 -5.14 -13.14 13.51
CA GLY A 305 -4.00 -13.85 12.93
C GLY A 305 -4.03 -13.92 11.39
N VAL A 306 -4.81 -13.07 10.74
CA VAL A 306 -4.86 -12.98 9.26
C VAL A 306 -3.65 -12.22 8.76
N ALA A 307 -3.02 -12.73 7.70
CA ALA A 307 -1.89 -12.09 7.04
C ALA A 307 -2.30 -11.40 5.73
N CYS A 308 -1.45 -10.51 5.22
CA CYS A 308 -1.65 -9.83 3.93
C CYS A 308 -1.94 -10.82 2.80
N ALA A 309 -1.15 -11.91 2.74
CA ALA A 309 -1.31 -12.93 1.71
C ALA A 309 -2.62 -13.72 1.80
N ASP A 310 -3.30 -13.77 2.95
CA ASP A 310 -4.59 -14.47 3.08
C ASP A 310 -5.67 -13.76 2.27
N CYS A 311 -5.60 -12.43 2.18
CA CYS A 311 -6.55 -11.61 1.42
C CYS A 311 -6.08 -11.36 -0.02
N HIS A 312 -4.79 -11.04 -0.23
CA HIS A 312 -4.27 -10.62 -1.52
C HIS A 312 -3.71 -11.77 -2.38
N MET A 313 -3.47 -12.93 -1.78
CA MET A 313 -3.01 -14.16 -2.44
C MET A 313 -3.84 -15.37 -1.99
N PRO A 314 -5.18 -15.33 -2.13
CA PRO A 314 -6.03 -16.45 -1.70
C PRO A 314 -5.66 -17.72 -2.44
N TYR A 315 -5.93 -18.87 -1.83
CA TYR A 315 -5.72 -20.13 -2.51
C TYR A 315 -6.59 -20.24 -3.76
N THR A 316 -5.96 -20.65 -4.85
CA THR A 316 -6.61 -20.94 -6.14
C THR A 316 -6.24 -22.32 -6.63
N ARG A 317 -7.04 -22.87 -7.56
CA ARG A 317 -6.73 -24.14 -8.25
C ARG A 317 -6.21 -23.85 -9.65
N VAL A 318 -5.09 -24.48 -9.98
CA VAL A 318 -4.56 -24.55 -11.34
C VAL A 318 -4.41 -26.04 -11.68
N GLY A 319 -5.29 -26.55 -12.52
CA GLY A 319 -5.37 -27.99 -12.74
C GLY A 319 -5.66 -28.75 -11.44
N VAL A 320 -4.75 -29.66 -11.07
CA VAL A 320 -4.83 -30.46 -9.84
C VAL A 320 -4.17 -29.78 -8.62
N HIS A 321 -3.41 -28.73 -8.83
CA HIS A 321 -2.66 -28.02 -7.79
C HIS A 321 -3.54 -27.00 -7.05
N LYS A 322 -3.33 -26.88 -5.74
CA LYS A 322 -3.86 -25.81 -4.91
C LYS A 322 -2.69 -24.93 -4.49
N ILE A 323 -2.62 -23.73 -5.03
CA ILE A 323 -1.53 -22.78 -4.82
C ILE A 323 -2.06 -21.42 -4.34
N SER A 324 -1.19 -20.58 -3.81
CA SER A 324 -1.50 -19.18 -3.56
C SER A 324 -1.59 -18.40 -4.88
N ASP A 325 -2.56 -17.50 -5.01
CA ASP A 325 -2.72 -16.70 -6.22
C ASP A 325 -1.63 -15.61 -6.30
N HIS A 326 -0.66 -15.80 -7.18
CA HIS A 326 0.49 -14.89 -7.35
C HIS A 326 0.18 -13.64 -8.20
N ARG A 327 -1.09 -13.42 -8.59
CA ARG A 327 -1.49 -12.14 -9.19
C ARG A 327 -1.48 -10.98 -8.19
N VAL A 328 -1.49 -11.28 -6.89
CA VAL A 328 -1.38 -10.30 -5.79
C VAL A 328 -2.28 -9.08 -6.02
N MET A 329 -3.59 -9.32 -6.02
CA MET A 329 -4.58 -8.31 -6.38
C MET A 329 -5.48 -7.92 -5.20
N SER A 330 -6.21 -6.82 -5.36
CA SER A 330 -7.29 -6.49 -4.44
C SER A 330 -8.34 -7.61 -4.39
N PRO A 331 -8.85 -7.99 -3.20
CA PRO A 331 -9.94 -8.95 -3.08
C PRO A 331 -11.20 -8.59 -3.88
N LEU A 332 -11.47 -7.30 -4.10
CA LEU A 332 -12.57 -6.83 -4.94
C LEU A 332 -12.44 -7.24 -6.41
N LYS A 333 -11.23 -7.58 -6.87
CA LYS A 333 -10.96 -7.98 -8.25
C LYS A 333 -11.08 -9.50 -8.48
N ASN A 334 -11.13 -10.30 -7.42
CA ASN A 334 -11.28 -11.75 -7.49
C ASN A 334 -12.57 -12.25 -6.80
N ASP A 335 -13.63 -11.47 -6.88
CA ASP A 335 -14.98 -11.79 -6.41
C ASP A 335 -15.01 -12.12 -4.90
N LEU A 336 -14.14 -11.47 -4.11
CA LEU A 336 -14.05 -11.61 -2.65
C LEU A 336 -13.83 -13.06 -2.17
N ARG A 337 -13.24 -13.92 -3.02
CA ARG A 337 -12.97 -15.34 -2.67
C ARG A 337 -12.09 -15.47 -1.42
N ALA A 338 -11.24 -14.49 -1.15
CA ALA A 338 -10.46 -14.44 0.08
C ALA A 338 -11.37 -14.34 1.31
N CYS A 339 -12.37 -13.46 1.26
CA CYS A 339 -13.31 -13.23 2.36
C CYS A 339 -14.18 -14.47 2.62
N ALA A 340 -14.66 -15.12 1.57
CA ALA A 340 -15.52 -16.30 1.64
C ALA A 340 -14.87 -17.52 2.33
N GLN A 341 -13.55 -17.49 2.59
CA GLN A 341 -12.89 -18.55 3.36
C GLN A 341 -13.27 -18.52 4.85
N CYS A 342 -13.67 -17.36 5.37
CA CYS A 342 -13.99 -17.14 6.79
C CYS A 342 -15.39 -16.55 7.00
N HIS A 343 -15.92 -15.81 6.01
CA HIS A 343 -17.22 -15.14 6.08
C HIS A 343 -18.27 -15.91 5.30
N PRO A 344 -19.39 -16.30 5.95
CA PRO A 344 -20.46 -17.07 5.29
C PRO A 344 -21.39 -16.21 4.43
N GLU A 345 -21.28 -14.88 4.54
CA GLU A 345 -22.11 -13.94 3.80
C GLU A 345 -21.78 -13.99 2.30
N GLY A 346 -22.79 -13.74 1.47
CA GLY A 346 -22.61 -13.75 0.03
C GLY A 346 -21.73 -12.61 -0.49
N PRO A 347 -21.17 -12.75 -1.71
CA PRO A 347 -20.22 -11.78 -2.27
C PRO A 347 -20.82 -10.38 -2.43
N ASP A 348 -22.11 -10.24 -2.70
CA ASP A 348 -22.76 -8.93 -2.83
C ASP A 348 -22.79 -8.20 -1.50
N TRP A 349 -23.18 -8.86 -0.41
CA TRP A 349 -23.15 -8.29 0.94
C TRP A 349 -21.73 -7.89 1.34
N LEU A 350 -20.75 -8.76 1.10
CA LEU A 350 -19.36 -8.47 1.40
C LEU A 350 -18.84 -7.26 0.62
N LYS A 351 -19.24 -7.13 -0.65
CA LYS A 351 -18.89 -5.99 -1.49
C LYS A 351 -19.52 -4.70 -0.97
N GLU A 352 -20.81 -4.72 -0.63
CA GLU A 352 -21.50 -3.57 -0.05
C GLU A 352 -20.82 -3.13 1.25
N ARG A 353 -20.46 -4.08 2.12
CA ARG A 353 -19.74 -3.78 3.37
C ARG A 353 -18.39 -3.12 3.15
N VAL A 354 -17.61 -3.57 2.16
CA VAL A 354 -16.35 -2.93 1.79
C VAL A 354 -16.59 -1.49 1.32
N ILE A 355 -17.60 -1.28 0.47
CA ILE A 355 -17.93 0.05 -0.07
C ILE A 355 -18.38 0.99 1.04
N GLU A 356 -19.23 0.56 1.98
CA GLU A 356 -19.66 1.37 3.13
C GLU A 356 -18.45 1.86 3.97
N ILE A 357 -17.49 0.96 4.25
CA ILE A 357 -16.27 1.31 4.98
C ILE A 357 -15.46 2.35 4.21
N GLN A 358 -15.30 2.13 2.91
CA GLN A 358 -14.55 3.05 2.05
C GLN A 358 -15.28 4.39 1.89
N ASP A 359 -16.60 4.41 1.75
CA ASP A 359 -17.40 5.64 1.70
C ASP A 359 -17.24 6.48 2.97
N GLY A 360 -17.31 5.85 4.15
CA GLY A 360 -17.07 6.53 5.42
C GLY A 360 -15.66 7.11 5.52
N THR A 361 -14.66 6.36 5.07
CA THR A 361 -13.28 6.81 5.07
C THR A 361 -13.06 7.97 4.07
N VAL A 362 -13.57 7.86 2.85
CA VAL A 362 -13.43 8.90 1.82
C VAL A 362 -14.14 10.19 2.24
N SER A 363 -15.34 10.08 2.84
CA SER A 363 -16.05 11.23 3.37
C SER A 363 -15.19 12.02 4.38
N LEU A 364 -14.59 11.32 5.34
CA LEU A 364 -13.67 11.96 6.30
C LEU A 364 -12.39 12.47 5.64
N MET A 365 -11.83 11.72 4.70
CA MET A 365 -10.59 12.08 4.01
C MET A 365 -10.74 13.35 3.17
N VAL A 366 -11.84 13.49 2.43
CA VAL A 366 -12.13 14.70 1.66
C VAL A 366 -12.23 15.91 2.60
N ARG A 367 -12.98 15.80 3.68
CA ARG A 367 -13.12 16.86 4.68
C ARG A 367 -11.80 17.22 5.37
N ALA A 368 -11.04 16.22 5.82
CA ALA A 368 -9.72 16.43 6.41
C ALA A 368 -8.75 17.10 5.43
N GLY A 369 -8.78 16.68 4.16
CA GLY A 369 -7.97 17.25 3.10
C GLY A 369 -8.26 18.72 2.86
N TYR A 370 -9.53 19.08 2.72
CA TYR A 370 -9.94 20.49 2.51
C TYR A 370 -9.73 21.34 3.75
N ALA A 371 -9.98 20.84 4.97
CA ALA A 371 -9.67 21.57 6.20
C ALA A 371 -8.15 21.87 6.31
N THR A 372 -7.31 20.86 6.02
CA THR A 372 -5.85 21.03 6.03
C THR A 372 -5.40 22.00 4.92
N ALA A 373 -6.02 21.97 3.73
CA ALA A 373 -5.72 22.88 2.63
C ALA A 373 -6.12 24.34 2.98
N THR A 374 -7.27 24.54 3.62
CA THR A 374 -7.68 25.84 4.16
C THR A 374 -6.64 26.40 5.12
N THR A 375 -6.20 25.58 6.06
CA THR A 375 -5.15 25.97 7.02
C THR A 375 -3.83 26.32 6.32
N ALA A 376 -3.44 25.57 5.28
CA ALA A 376 -2.25 25.86 4.49
C ALA A 376 -2.36 27.23 3.78
N LYS A 377 -3.52 27.60 3.26
CA LYS A 377 -3.77 28.92 2.64
C LYS A 377 -3.71 30.05 3.66
N LEU A 378 -4.13 29.82 4.88
CA LEU A 378 -3.98 30.81 5.95
C LEU A 378 -2.51 31.04 6.34
N PHE A 379 -1.65 30.01 6.28
CA PHE A 379 -0.19 30.21 6.38
C PHE A 379 0.33 31.09 5.25
N GLU A 380 -0.13 30.88 4.01
CA GLU A 380 0.23 31.75 2.88
C GLU A 380 -0.12 33.22 3.17
N ALA A 381 -1.32 33.49 3.72
CA ALA A 381 -1.76 34.82 4.11
C ALA A 381 -0.89 35.43 5.26
N VAL A 382 -0.57 34.63 6.29
CA VAL A 382 0.32 35.06 7.37
C VAL A 382 1.74 35.37 6.87
N ASN A 383 2.27 34.54 5.98
CA ASN A 383 3.60 34.76 5.40
C ASN A 383 3.63 36.05 4.54
N LYS A 384 2.59 36.30 3.77
CA LYS A 384 2.42 37.57 3.03
C LYS A 384 2.37 38.78 3.96
N ALA A 385 1.59 38.71 5.04
CA ALA A 385 1.55 39.76 6.05
C ALA A 385 2.92 40.04 6.66
N LYS A 386 3.71 38.98 6.93
CA LYS A 386 5.08 39.10 7.43
C LYS A 386 6.00 39.82 6.43
N GLU A 387 5.89 39.49 5.14
CA GLU A 387 6.65 40.10 4.06
C GLU A 387 6.30 41.58 3.90
N GLU A 388 5.03 41.96 4.17
CA GLU A 388 4.56 43.33 4.20
C GLU A 388 4.95 44.09 5.49
N GLY A 389 5.73 43.48 6.38
CA GLY A 389 6.24 44.10 7.61
C GLY A 389 5.22 44.13 8.76
N LYS A 390 4.15 43.38 8.69
CA LYS A 390 3.17 43.28 9.79
C LYS A 390 3.78 42.47 10.96
N PRO A 391 3.49 42.83 12.21
CA PRO A 391 3.93 42.07 13.37
C PRO A 391 3.21 40.75 13.45
N ILE A 392 3.99 39.66 13.49
CA ILE A 392 3.47 38.28 13.61
C ILE A 392 3.81 37.74 15.00
N ASP A 393 2.80 37.30 15.73
CA ASP A 393 2.92 36.66 17.03
C ASP A 393 3.60 35.28 16.84
N GLN A 394 4.86 35.14 17.24
CA GLN A 394 5.69 33.98 16.99
C GLN A 394 5.24 32.76 17.82
N ASP A 395 4.69 32.94 18.99
CA ASP A 395 4.20 31.84 19.83
C ASP A 395 2.94 31.22 19.23
N LEU A 396 2.00 32.04 18.79
CA LEU A 396 0.83 31.57 18.07
C LEU A 396 1.20 30.91 16.75
N TYR A 397 2.19 31.48 16.02
CA TYR A 397 2.66 30.91 14.77
C TYR A 397 3.26 29.49 14.99
N LYS A 398 4.08 29.33 16.01
CA LYS A 398 4.64 28.02 16.36
C LYS A 398 3.55 27.01 16.72
N MET A 399 2.56 27.42 17.53
CA MET A 399 1.41 26.56 17.86
C MET A 399 0.63 26.16 16.60
N ALA A 400 0.41 27.11 15.68
CA ALA A 400 -0.26 26.82 14.42
C ALA A 400 0.52 25.78 13.58
N VAL A 401 1.85 25.92 13.47
CA VAL A 401 2.71 24.94 12.77
C VAL A 401 2.61 23.56 13.42
N ASP A 402 2.68 23.49 14.76
CA ASP A 402 2.59 22.24 15.50
C ASP A 402 1.27 21.50 15.20
N PHE A 403 0.16 22.19 15.21
CA PHE A 403 -1.15 21.59 14.90
C PHE A 403 -1.35 21.30 13.41
N TYR A 404 -0.77 22.13 12.53
CA TYR A 404 -0.81 21.83 11.10
C TYR A 404 -0.05 20.54 10.75
N GLU A 405 1.12 20.32 11.33
CA GLU A 405 1.87 19.07 11.12
C GLU A 405 1.07 17.85 11.60
N GLU A 406 0.40 17.94 12.76
CA GLU A 406 -0.49 16.89 13.26
C GLU A 406 -1.65 16.60 12.29
N ALA A 407 -2.27 17.65 11.72
CA ALA A 407 -3.32 17.51 10.73
C ALA A 407 -2.80 16.91 9.43
N PHE A 408 -1.74 17.48 8.89
CA PHE A 408 -1.17 17.11 7.61
C PHE A 408 -0.71 15.64 7.58
N TYR A 409 0.07 15.20 8.57
CA TYR A 409 0.58 13.83 8.58
C TYR A 409 -0.55 12.80 8.73
N ARG A 410 -1.59 13.09 9.50
CA ARG A 410 -2.75 12.20 9.63
C ARG A 410 -3.57 12.12 8.35
N CYS A 411 -3.81 13.26 7.70
CA CYS A 411 -4.50 13.30 6.41
C CYS A 411 -3.74 12.49 5.35
N VAL A 412 -2.41 12.70 5.26
CA VAL A 412 -1.56 12.00 4.28
C VAL A 412 -1.43 10.52 4.61
N PHE A 413 -1.37 10.14 5.88
CA PHE A 413 -1.30 8.73 6.32
C PHE A 413 -2.45 7.91 5.74
N ILE A 414 -3.68 8.35 5.89
CA ILE A 414 -4.83 7.65 5.33
C ILE A 414 -4.95 7.89 3.82
N GLY A 415 -4.60 9.09 3.32
CA GLY A 415 -4.63 9.42 1.90
C GLY A 415 -3.62 8.63 1.04
N ALA A 416 -2.52 8.17 1.64
CA ALA A 416 -1.50 7.36 0.97
C ALA A 416 -1.73 5.84 1.10
N GLU A 417 -2.66 5.42 1.96
CA GLU A 417 -2.99 4.04 2.23
C GLU A 417 -3.96 3.48 1.17
N ASN A 418 -3.63 2.35 0.57
CA ASN A 418 -4.30 1.89 -0.65
C ASN A 418 -5.58 1.08 -0.42
N SER A 419 -5.92 0.68 0.82
CA SER A 419 -7.20 0.02 1.09
C SER A 419 -8.37 1.00 1.26
N VAL A 420 -8.08 2.31 1.28
CA VAL A 420 -9.08 3.35 1.58
C VAL A 420 -9.72 3.10 2.97
N GLY A 421 -8.85 2.84 3.95
CA GLY A 421 -9.23 2.60 5.34
C GLY A 421 -9.73 1.18 5.67
N PHE A 422 -9.91 0.31 4.69
CA PHE A 422 -10.42 -1.05 4.93
C PHE A 422 -9.48 -1.90 5.80
N HIS A 423 -8.17 -1.67 5.76
CA HIS A 423 -7.21 -2.40 6.59
C HIS A 423 -7.47 -2.24 8.08
N ASN A 424 -7.95 -1.06 8.52
CA ASN A 424 -8.35 -0.82 9.92
C ASN A 424 -9.37 0.32 9.99
N PRO A 425 -10.67 0.06 9.74
CA PRO A 425 -11.66 1.11 9.62
C PRO A 425 -11.80 2.02 10.87
N PRO A 426 -11.84 1.49 12.11
CA PRO A 426 -11.92 2.35 13.28
C PRO A 426 -10.73 3.30 13.42
N GLU A 427 -9.52 2.80 13.15
CA GLU A 427 -8.30 3.61 13.22
C GLU A 427 -8.24 4.65 12.10
N ALA A 428 -8.61 4.29 10.87
CA ALA A 428 -8.67 5.24 9.77
C ALA A 428 -9.62 6.41 10.06
N MET A 429 -10.81 6.12 10.60
CA MET A 429 -11.78 7.14 10.98
C MET A 429 -11.28 8.01 12.14
N ARG A 430 -10.66 7.41 13.17
CA ARG A 430 -10.05 8.14 14.29
C ARG A 430 -8.98 9.11 13.79
N VAL A 431 -8.04 8.61 13.01
CA VAL A 431 -6.92 9.41 12.48
C VAL A 431 -7.40 10.59 11.64
N LEU A 432 -8.41 10.38 10.77
CA LEU A 432 -8.98 11.46 9.96
C LEU A 432 -9.80 12.45 10.80
N GLY A 433 -10.53 11.99 11.81
CA GLY A 433 -11.22 12.84 12.77
C GLY A 433 -10.27 13.75 13.54
N ASP A 434 -9.15 13.16 14.02
CA ASP A 434 -8.08 13.92 14.67
C ASP A 434 -7.42 14.92 13.70
N SER A 435 -7.22 14.55 12.43
CA SER A 435 -6.70 15.44 11.39
C SER A 435 -7.55 16.71 11.27
N ILE A 436 -8.89 16.55 11.17
CA ILE A 436 -9.82 17.68 11.10
C ILE A 436 -9.71 18.53 12.37
N ALA A 437 -9.72 17.92 13.55
CA ALA A 437 -9.64 18.64 14.82
C ALA A 437 -8.34 19.47 14.94
N PHE A 438 -7.21 18.92 14.50
CA PHE A 438 -5.94 19.63 14.50
C PHE A 438 -5.89 20.74 13.43
N ALA A 439 -6.46 20.53 12.25
CA ALA A 439 -6.57 21.58 11.23
C ALA A 439 -7.37 22.78 11.76
N VAL A 440 -8.51 22.55 12.39
CA VAL A 440 -9.34 23.60 13.00
C VAL A 440 -8.58 24.36 14.11
N LYS A 441 -7.82 23.66 14.95
CA LYS A 441 -6.98 24.33 15.97
C LYS A 441 -5.91 25.22 15.32
N SER A 442 -5.22 24.72 14.31
CA SER A 442 -4.21 25.49 13.59
C SER A 442 -4.84 26.73 12.92
N GLU A 443 -5.98 26.54 12.25
CA GLU A 443 -6.75 27.63 11.65
C GLU A 443 -7.11 28.72 12.67
N ALA A 444 -7.58 28.35 13.86
CA ALA A 444 -7.95 29.30 14.90
C ALA A 444 -6.76 30.21 15.32
N PHE A 445 -5.54 29.63 15.45
CA PHE A 445 -4.36 30.42 15.75
C PHE A 445 -3.95 31.33 14.59
N LEU A 446 -4.02 30.86 13.34
CA LEU A 446 -3.70 31.66 12.17
C LEU A 446 -4.66 32.83 12.01
N ARG A 447 -5.96 32.63 12.19
CA ARG A 447 -6.96 33.71 12.18
C ARG A 447 -6.72 34.73 13.30
N GLN A 448 -6.31 34.27 14.48
CA GLN A 448 -5.96 35.18 15.57
C GLN A 448 -4.69 35.99 15.24
N ILE A 449 -3.69 35.41 14.57
CA ILE A 449 -2.51 36.15 14.10
C ILE A 449 -2.91 37.24 13.10
N LEU A 450 -3.71 36.88 12.10
CA LEU A 450 -4.15 37.79 11.04
C LEU A 450 -5.00 38.95 11.64
N ALA A 451 -5.92 38.65 12.56
CA ALA A 451 -6.69 39.65 13.25
C ALA A 451 -5.81 40.62 14.07
N LYS A 452 -4.79 40.14 14.81
CA LYS A 452 -3.80 40.97 15.50
C LYS A 452 -2.98 41.83 14.53
N ALA A 453 -2.74 41.37 13.32
CA ALA A 453 -2.05 42.09 12.25
C ALA A 453 -2.97 43.09 11.51
N GLY A 454 -4.26 43.16 11.86
CA GLY A 454 -5.26 44.04 11.24
C GLY A 454 -5.68 43.55 9.85
N ILE A 455 -5.62 42.24 9.61
CA ILE A 455 -6.03 41.59 8.35
C ILE A 455 -7.32 40.83 8.63
N ASP A 456 -8.35 41.14 7.84
CA ASP A 456 -9.65 40.46 7.88
C ASP A 456 -9.68 39.40 6.75
N GLU A 457 -9.66 38.14 7.15
CA GLU A 457 -9.74 37.01 6.21
C GLU A 457 -11.19 36.50 6.13
N PRO A 458 -11.69 36.19 4.93
CA PRO A 458 -13.04 35.67 4.78
C PRO A 458 -13.22 34.35 5.51
N THR A 459 -14.43 34.11 6.02
CA THR A 459 -14.76 32.80 6.65
C THR A 459 -14.46 31.64 5.71
N LYS A 460 -14.85 31.77 4.45
CA LYS A 460 -14.50 30.80 3.38
C LYS A 460 -13.23 31.25 2.67
N VAL A 461 -12.13 30.60 2.96
CA VAL A 461 -10.82 30.89 2.35
C VAL A 461 -10.77 30.38 0.92
N PRO A 462 -10.42 31.23 -0.08
CA PRO A 462 -10.22 30.78 -1.46
C PRO A 462 -9.00 29.84 -1.57
N LEU A 463 -9.20 28.64 -2.08
CA LEU A 463 -8.12 27.64 -2.20
C LEU A 463 -7.33 27.75 -3.50
N ASP A 464 -7.87 28.41 -4.53
CA ASP A 464 -7.25 28.59 -5.85
C ASP A 464 -6.77 27.27 -6.48
N MET A 465 -7.62 26.24 -6.41
CA MET A 465 -7.25 24.87 -6.80
C MET A 465 -6.75 24.76 -8.23
N ALA A 466 -7.29 25.55 -9.15
CA ALA A 466 -6.85 25.60 -10.55
C ALA A 466 -5.34 25.86 -10.66
N ARG A 467 -4.80 26.82 -9.90
CA ARG A 467 -3.36 27.13 -9.86
C ARG A 467 -2.48 25.91 -9.59
N TYR A 468 -2.91 25.02 -8.67
CA TYR A 468 -2.15 23.84 -8.28
C TYR A 468 -2.34 22.66 -9.24
N LEU A 469 -3.46 22.62 -9.98
CA LEU A 469 -3.76 21.57 -10.94
C LEU A 469 -3.23 21.85 -12.36
N GLU A 470 -3.14 23.12 -12.76
CA GLU A 470 -2.71 23.54 -14.08
C GLU A 470 -1.19 23.61 -14.22
N ASP A 471 -0.48 24.09 -13.19
CA ASP A 471 0.97 24.30 -13.20
C ASP A 471 1.73 23.08 -12.61
N ARG A 472 1.52 21.90 -13.24
CA ARG A 472 2.13 20.63 -12.81
C ARG A 472 3.22 20.12 -13.75
N GLY A 473 3.91 21.02 -14.47
CA GLY A 473 4.96 20.63 -15.40
C GLY A 473 4.44 20.02 -16.71
N GLY A 474 5.36 19.53 -17.57
CA GLY A 474 5.07 19.09 -18.93
C GLY A 474 4.38 17.72 -19.06
N LYS A 475 4.32 16.93 -18.00
CA LYS A 475 3.79 15.57 -18.05
C LYS A 475 2.34 15.54 -17.58
N LYS A 476 1.43 15.75 -18.53
CA LYS A 476 0.01 15.48 -18.30
C LYS A 476 -0.26 14.00 -18.47
N LEU A 477 -0.95 13.40 -17.51
CA LEU A 477 -1.41 12.02 -17.63
C LEU A 477 -2.36 11.91 -18.82
N LYS A 478 -2.10 10.93 -19.67
CA LYS A 478 -2.97 10.61 -20.81
C LYS A 478 -4.00 9.59 -20.34
N GLY A 479 -5.24 9.98 -20.23
CA GLY A 479 -6.34 9.13 -19.83
C GLY A 479 -7.65 9.89 -20.01
N GLU A 480 -8.76 9.26 -19.64
CA GLU A 480 -9.99 9.99 -19.45
C GLU A 480 -9.80 11.05 -18.37
N PRO A 481 -10.46 12.23 -18.46
CA PRO A 481 -10.36 13.23 -17.42
C PRO A 481 -10.67 12.59 -16.07
N ALA A 482 -9.76 12.67 -15.13
CA ALA A 482 -10.03 12.22 -13.79
C ALA A 482 -11.16 13.08 -13.22
N ILE A 483 -12.17 12.42 -12.67
CA ILE A 483 -13.30 13.10 -12.04
C ILE A 483 -12.94 13.29 -10.58
N GLU A 484 -13.06 14.52 -10.10
CA GLU A 484 -12.92 14.82 -8.67
C GLU A 484 -13.85 13.94 -7.84
N ILE A 485 -13.27 13.23 -6.88
CA ILE A 485 -14.04 12.41 -5.95
C ILE A 485 -14.65 13.33 -4.90
N LYS A 486 -15.96 13.47 -4.97
CA LYS A 486 -16.75 14.22 -3.99
C LYS A 486 -16.97 13.40 -2.73
N ASP A 487 -17.27 14.08 -1.64
CA ASP A 487 -17.69 13.44 -0.40
C ASP A 487 -18.94 12.57 -0.65
N PRO A 488 -18.85 11.23 -0.51
CA PRO A 488 -19.96 10.34 -0.79
C PRO A 488 -21.16 10.54 0.17
N MET A 489 -20.97 11.22 1.29
CA MET A 489 -22.01 11.57 2.25
C MET A 489 -22.54 13.01 2.07
N ASN A 490 -22.02 13.76 1.08
CA ASN A 490 -22.38 15.16 0.80
C ASN A 490 -22.23 16.10 2.01
N LEU A 491 -21.25 15.88 2.86
CA LEU A 491 -20.97 16.69 4.06
C LEU A 491 -19.84 17.70 3.85
N GLN A 492 -19.26 17.78 2.66
CA GLN A 492 -18.12 18.67 2.37
C GLN A 492 -18.44 20.15 2.49
N ASP A 493 -19.71 20.55 2.27
CA ASP A 493 -20.14 21.94 2.37
C ASP A 493 -20.38 22.41 3.83
N MET A 494 -20.20 21.51 4.79
CA MET A 494 -20.30 21.84 6.22
C MET A 494 -19.00 22.39 6.82
N PHE A 495 -17.92 22.42 6.02
CA PHE A 495 -16.57 22.83 6.45
C PHE A 495 -16.01 23.94 5.58
#